data_e2902aa16f866fd4f7c84757c7fc9e51
#
_entry.id   e2902aa16f866fd4f7c84757c7fc9e51
#
_cell.length_a   1.000
_cell.length_b   1.000
_cell.length_c   1.000
_cell.angle_alpha   90.00
_cell.angle_beta   90.00
_cell.angle_gamma   90.00
#
_symmetry.space_group_name_H-M   'P 1'
#
loop_
_entity.id
_entity.type
_entity.pdbx_description
1 polymer ?
#
loop_
_entity_poly.entity_id
_entity_poly.type
_entity_poly.pdbx_seq_one_letter_code
_entity_poly.pdbx_strand_id
1 'polypeptide(L)'
;MEFAQLSYQVFEEVVSTYHVIDNVDAKVNNPYSKEDIKYTLFEKCWIDTVQWHLEDVIRDPEINPEYALTIKRRIDISNQCRTDLVEELDTHFLTLFNHIEY
;
A
#
# COMPACT_ATOMS: atom_id res chain seq x y z
N MET A 1 -11.65 5.10 18.27
CA MET A 1 -10.21 5.04 17.95
C MET A 1 -9.87 6.14 16.96
N GLU A 2 -8.84 6.90 17.23
CA GLU A 2 -8.38 7.92 16.31
C GLU A 2 -7.85 7.32 15.03
N PHE A 3 -8.02 8.06 13.92
CA PHE A 3 -7.56 7.60 12.61
C PHE A 3 -6.05 7.30 12.59
N ALA A 4 -5.24 8.13 13.25
CA ALA A 4 -3.79 7.92 13.32
C ALA A 4 -3.44 6.59 13.99
N GLN A 5 -4.13 6.24 15.07
CA GLN A 5 -3.94 4.96 15.76
C GLN A 5 -4.37 3.80 14.88
N LEU A 6 -5.50 3.96 14.19
CA LEU A 6 -6.02 2.95 13.28
C LEU A 6 -5.04 2.68 12.14
N SER A 7 -4.52 3.74 11.53
CA SER A 7 -3.54 3.65 10.45
C SER A 7 -2.27 2.95 10.90
N TYR A 8 -1.80 3.26 12.10
CA TYR A 8 -0.61 2.66 12.67
C TYR A 8 -0.80 1.15 12.89
N GLN A 9 -1.96 0.74 13.42
CA GLN A 9 -2.26 -0.67 13.63
C GLN A 9 -2.28 -1.45 12.31
N VAL A 10 -2.93 -0.89 11.30
CA VAL A 10 -2.99 -1.53 9.97
C VAL A 10 -1.60 -1.59 9.35
N PHE A 11 -0.81 -0.53 9.49
CA PHE A 11 0.56 -0.50 8.99
C PHE A 11 1.42 -1.59 9.65
N GLU A 12 1.37 -1.73 10.97
CA GLU A 12 2.11 -2.77 11.67
C GLU A 12 1.69 -4.17 11.22
N GLU A 13 0.39 -4.38 11.05
CA GLU A 13 -0.15 -5.65 10.58
C GLU A 13 0.37 -6.00 9.19
N VAL A 14 0.37 -5.04 8.27
CA VAL A 14 0.87 -5.23 6.90
C VAL A 14 2.36 -5.54 6.90
N VAL A 15 3.15 -4.76 7.62
CA VAL A 15 4.59 -4.94 7.68
C VAL A 15 4.95 -6.31 8.28
N SER A 16 4.29 -6.69 9.36
CA SER A 16 4.49 -7.99 9.98
C SER A 16 4.14 -9.14 9.04
N THR A 17 3.01 -9.03 8.34
CA THR A 17 2.59 -10.02 7.36
C THR A 17 3.58 -10.13 6.21
N TYR A 18 4.04 -9.00 5.69
CA TYR A 18 5.03 -8.98 4.62
C TYR A 18 6.33 -9.65 5.04
N HIS A 19 6.83 -9.37 6.24
CA HIS A 19 8.07 -9.94 6.73
C HIS A 19 8.03 -11.46 6.85
N VAL A 20 6.87 -12.03 7.16
CA VAL A 20 6.68 -13.48 7.18
C VAL A 20 6.78 -14.07 5.78
N ILE A 21 6.17 -13.43 4.79
CA ILE A 21 6.14 -13.89 3.40
C ILE A 21 7.43 -13.51 2.67
N ASP A 22 7.90 -12.28 2.84
CA ASP A 22 9.12 -11.69 2.31
C ASP A 22 9.30 -11.93 0.80
N ASN A 23 8.26 -11.63 0.03
CA ASN A 23 8.25 -11.83 -1.43
C ASN A 23 7.40 -10.75 -2.09
N VAL A 24 8.02 -9.98 -3.02
CA VAL A 24 7.33 -8.91 -3.74
C VAL A 24 6.22 -9.39 -4.66
N ASP A 25 6.23 -10.68 -5.03
CA ASP A 25 5.21 -11.28 -5.87
C ASP A 25 4.09 -11.94 -5.05
N ALA A 26 4.21 -11.93 -3.73
CA ALA A 26 3.21 -12.53 -2.86
C ALA A 26 1.89 -11.80 -2.95
N LYS A 27 0.81 -12.58 -2.97
CA LYS A 27 -0.55 -12.05 -2.88
C LYS A 27 -1.05 -12.31 -1.47
N VAL A 28 -1.57 -11.27 -0.84
CA VAL A 28 -2.14 -11.36 0.49
C VAL A 28 -3.64 -11.17 0.41
N ASN A 29 -4.38 -11.93 1.20
CA ASN A 29 -5.80 -11.68 1.36
C ASN A 29 -6.00 -10.60 2.40
N ASN A 30 -6.69 -9.53 2.00
CA ASN A 30 -7.03 -8.46 2.91
C ASN A 30 -8.09 -8.98 3.90
N PRO A 31 -7.79 -8.94 5.22
CA PRO A 31 -8.72 -9.50 6.22
C PRO A 31 -9.94 -8.63 6.48
N TYR A 32 -10.00 -7.43 5.91
CA TYR A 32 -11.07 -6.48 6.19
C TYR A 32 -12.13 -6.51 5.09
N SER A 33 -13.35 -6.07 5.43
CA SER A 33 -14.43 -5.90 4.47
C SER A 33 -14.16 -4.70 3.56
N LYS A 34 -14.56 -4.79 2.29
CA LYS A 34 -14.37 -3.70 1.31
C LYS A 34 -15.04 -2.39 1.72
N GLU A 35 -16.05 -2.43 2.55
CA GLU A 35 -16.76 -1.26 3.06
C GLU A 35 -16.04 -0.60 4.25
N ASP A 36 -15.07 -1.30 4.85
CA ASP A 36 -14.30 -0.81 5.98
C ASP A 36 -13.13 0.04 5.49
N ILE A 37 -12.92 1.20 6.09
CA ILE A 37 -11.76 2.04 5.80
C ILE A 37 -10.43 1.28 6.01
N LYS A 38 -10.41 0.32 6.91
CA LYS A 38 -9.24 -0.52 7.15
C LYS A 38 -8.86 -1.32 5.92
N TYR A 39 -9.82 -1.70 5.06
CA TYR A 39 -9.53 -2.39 3.82
C TYR A 39 -8.65 -1.52 2.92
N THR A 40 -9.05 -0.26 2.70
CA THR A 40 -8.29 0.68 1.86
C THR A 40 -6.92 0.97 2.46
N LEU A 41 -6.84 1.14 3.77
CA LEU A 41 -5.57 1.33 4.46
C LEU A 41 -4.65 0.11 4.31
N PHE A 42 -5.17 -1.09 4.46
CA PHE A 42 -4.41 -2.32 4.31
C PHE A 42 -3.84 -2.44 2.90
N GLU A 43 -4.69 -2.23 1.87
CA GLU A 43 -4.26 -2.29 0.47
C GLU A 43 -3.16 -1.27 0.18
N LYS A 44 -3.33 -0.04 0.64
CA LYS A 44 -2.33 1.02 0.44
C LYS A 44 -1.01 0.66 1.12
N CYS A 45 -1.05 0.22 2.38
CA CYS A 45 0.14 -0.15 3.12
C CYS A 45 0.87 -1.34 2.49
N TRP A 46 0.11 -2.32 1.99
CA TRP A 46 0.69 -3.46 1.29
C TRP A 46 1.43 -3.03 0.03
N ILE A 47 0.80 -2.19 -0.79
CA ILE A 47 1.41 -1.64 -2.01
C ILE A 47 2.66 -0.83 -1.68
N ASP A 48 2.61 0.02 -0.66
CA ASP A 48 3.76 0.80 -0.21
C ASP A 48 4.93 -0.09 0.19
N THR A 49 4.65 -1.17 0.93
CA THR A 49 5.68 -2.10 1.41
C THR A 49 6.31 -2.85 0.25
N VAL A 50 5.51 -3.37 -0.66
CA VAL A 50 6.01 -4.06 -1.85
C VAL A 50 6.84 -3.11 -2.71
N GLN A 51 6.37 -1.89 -2.93
CA GLN A 51 7.09 -0.89 -3.73
C GLN A 51 8.45 -0.57 -3.12
N TRP A 52 8.53 -0.45 -1.82
CA TRP A 52 9.80 -0.22 -1.13
C TRP A 52 10.82 -1.30 -1.45
N HIS A 53 10.41 -2.56 -1.42
CA HIS A 53 11.29 -3.68 -1.76
C HIS A 53 11.65 -3.71 -3.24
N LEU A 54 10.72 -3.33 -4.13
CA LEU A 54 11.00 -3.20 -5.56
C LEU A 54 12.06 -2.12 -5.82
N GLU A 55 11.98 -0.99 -5.10
CA GLU A 55 12.96 0.07 -5.20
C GLU A 55 14.34 -0.37 -4.73
N ASP A 56 14.40 -1.19 -3.69
CA ASP A 56 15.67 -1.77 -3.22
C ASP A 56 16.27 -2.70 -4.29
N VAL A 57 15.45 -3.51 -4.95
CA VAL A 57 15.91 -4.39 -6.01
C VAL A 57 16.55 -3.60 -7.17
N ILE A 58 15.91 -2.49 -7.58
CA ILE A 58 16.40 -1.69 -8.71
C ILE A 58 17.70 -0.94 -8.40
N ARG A 59 18.03 -0.74 -7.12
CA ARG A 59 19.26 -0.09 -6.69
C ARG A 59 20.49 -0.98 -6.76
N ASP A 60 20.32 -2.27 -6.98
CA ASP A 60 21.44 -3.20 -7.13
C ASP A 60 22.25 -2.81 -8.36
N PRO A 61 23.55 -2.44 -8.21
CA PRO A 61 24.37 -2.03 -9.34
C PRO A 61 24.66 -3.15 -10.34
N GLU A 62 24.45 -4.39 -9.94
CA GLU A 62 24.68 -5.56 -10.80
C GLU A 62 23.39 -6.12 -11.40
N ILE A 63 22.27 -5.41 -11.24
CA ILE A 63 20.99 -5.87 -11.77
C ILE A 63 21.03 -6.00 -13.28
N ASN A 64 20.43 -7.08 -13.81
CA ASN A 64 20.25 -7.25 -15.24
C ASN A 64 19.36 -6.13 -15.81
N PRO A 65 19.77 -5.44 -16.90
CA PRO A 65 19.01 -4.31 -17.44
C PRO A 65 17.58 -4.64 -17.84
N GLU A 66 17.32 -5.83 -18.37
CA GLU A 66 15.95 -6.24 -18.73
C GLU A 66 15.09 -6.44 -17.48
N TYR A 67 15.67 -7.02 -16.44
CA TYR A 67 15.00 -7.18 -15.17
C TYR A 67 14.73 -5.82 -14.52
N ALA A 68 15.71 -4.91 -14.56
CA ALA A 68 15.54 -3.55 -14.04
C ALA A 68 14.38 -2.83 -14.72
N LEU A 69 14.22 -2.98 -16.03
CA LEU A 69 13.10 -2.37 -16.75
C LEU A 69 11.76 -2.96 -16.32
N THR A 70 11.70 -4.27 -16.10
CA THR A 70 10.50 -4.94 -15.59
C THR A 70 10.12 -4.41 -14.22
N ILE A 71 11.10 -4.28 -13.32
CA ILE A 71 10.89 -3.75 -11.96
C ILE A 71 10.42 -2.29 -12.03
N LYS A 72 11.03 -1.47 -12.88
CA LYS A 72 10.62 -0.09 -13.06
C LYS A 72 9.15 0.03 -13.51
N ARG A 73 8.74 -0.81 -14.44
CA ARG A 73 7.34 -0.83 -14.89
C ARG A 73 6.39 -1.22 -13.77
N ARG A 74 6.78 -2.17 -12.92
CA ARG A 74 6.00 -2.56 -11.75
C ARG A 74 5.87 -1.39 -10.76
N ILE A 75 6.96 -0.64 -10.54
CA ILE A 75 6.95 0.54 -9.68
C ILE A 75 5.99 1.59 -10.23
N ASP A 76 6.01 1.84 -11.54
CA ASP A 76 5.12 2.81 -12.17
C ASP A 76 3.64 2.43 -12.01
N ILE A 77 3.30 1.15 -12.20
CA ILE A 77 1.95 0.64 -11.98
C ILE A 77 1.56 0.77 -10.50
N SER A 78 2.48 0.43 -9.62
CA SER A 78 2.28 0.55 -8.17
C SER A 78 2.00 2.00 -7.77
N ASN A 79 2.73 2.96 -8.33
CA ASN A 79 2.51 4.39 -8.09
C ASN A 79 1.09 4.81 -8.48
N GLN A 80 0.57 4.31 -9.61
CA GLN A 80 -0.79 4.60 -10.03
C GLN A 80 -1.82 4.02 -9.05
N CYS A 81 -1.62 2.77 -8.61
CA CYS A 81 -2.50 2.15 -7.63
C CYS A 81 -2.48 2.91 -6.30
N ARG A 82 -1.31 3.38 -5.86
CA ARG A 82 -1.19 4.20 -4.65
C ARG A 82 -1.97 5.50 -4.78
N THR A 83 -1.86 6.16 -5.91
CA THR A 83 -2.58 7.40 -6.18
C THR A 83 -4.09 7.18 -6.10
N ASP A 84 -4.59 6.11 -6.71
CA ASP A 84 -6.02 5.78 -6.68
C ASP A 84 -6.49 5.51 -5.25
N LEU A 85 -5.71 4.80 -4.44
CA LEU A 85 -6.06 4.52 -3.04
C LEU A 85 -6.01 5.78 -2.17
N VAL A 86 -5.06 6.67 -2.41
CA VAL A 86 -5.00 7.96 -1.71
C VAL A 86 -6.24 8.79 -2.03
N GLU A 87 -6.69 8.80 -3.29
CA GLU A 87 -7.92 9.49 -3.68
C GLU A 87 -9.15 8.91 -2.99
N GLU A 88 -9.23 7.58 -2.84
CA GLU A 88 -10.30 6.95 -2.06
C GLU A 88 -10.29 7.38 -0.61
N LEU A 89 -9.09 7.42 0.02
CA LEU A 89 -8.94 7.88 1.40
C LEU A 89 -9.34 9.35 1.54
N ASP A 90 -8.92 10.21 0.61
CA ASP A 90 -9.28 11.62 0.62
C ASP A 90 -10.80 11.79 0.49
N THR A 91 -11.44 11.03 -0.38
CA THR A 91 -12.90 11.05 -0.52
C THR A 91 -13.58 10.64 0.78
N HIS A 92 -13.06 9.63 1.46
CA HIS A 92 -13.59 9.20 2.75
C HIS A 92 -13.48 10.33 3.79
N PHE A 93 -12.33 11.00 3.86
CA PHE A 93 -12.14 12.13 4.76
C PHE A 93 -13.06 13.30 4.45
N LEU A 94 -13.20 13.65 3.18
CA LEU A 94 -14.09 14.73 2.78
C LEU A 94 -15.54 14.42 3.16
N THR A 95 -15.97 13.19 2.99
CA THR A 95 -17.31 12.75 3.38
C THR A 95 -17.51 12.87 4.89
N LEU A 96 -16.54 12.43 5.69
CA LEU A 96 -16.59 12.57 7.15
C LEU A 96 -16.61 14.04 7.57
N PHE A 97 -15.77 14.86 6.96
CA PHE A 97 -15.67 16.28 7.29
C PHE A 97 -17.00 16.99 7.00
N ASN A 98 -17.57 16.77 5.83
CA ASN A 98 -18.85 17.35 5.46
C ASN A 98 -19.98 16.87 6.39
N HIS A 99 -19.92 15.63 6.83
CA HIS A 99 -20.91 15.08 7.74
C HIS A 99 -20.81 15.70 9.14
N ILE A 100 -19.60 16.01 9.58
CA ILE A 100 -19.36 16.65 10.88
C ILE A 100 -19.81 18.10 10.89
N GLU A 101 -19.65 18.83 9.79
CA GLU A 101 -20.04 20.23 9.70
C GLU A 101 -21.56 20.46 9.69
N TYR A 102 -22.32 19.44 9.43
CA TYR A 102 -23.77 19.50 9.44
C TYR A 102 -24.34 18.80 10.66
#